data_273fc41d2b1f285b1dd4c1c38f898512
#
_entry.id   273fc41d2b1f285b1dd4c1c38f898512
#
_cell.length_a   1.000
_cell.length_b   1.000
_cell.length_c   1.000
_cell.angle_alpha   90.00
_cell.angle_beta   90.00
_cell.angle_gamma   90.00
#
_symmetry.space_group_name_H-M   'P 1'
#
loop_
_entity.id
_entity.type
_entity.pdbx_description
1 polymer ?
#
loop_
_entity_poly.entity_id
_entity_poly.type
_entity_poly.pdbx_seq_one_letter_code
_entity_poly.pdbx_strand_id
1 'polypeptide(L)'
;MQTTAQKRELAEKQEKGLSVKSILIVAVLIAAGAVLKIFSNTIFSFTPLKPNMVIAMYCLAIMLLRPRVVEAAVIGLISGIICMFLPGATPYANIVSELVGAVVICLLAKLPYRLEVKGLSFKVAIDTFLATLCSGYTFFLMLKVLILTGMELSGMAIDVFTAVIFGTAAINSVIAFLLYPVLKKVLVRE
;
A
#
# COMPACT_ATOMS: atom_id res chain seq x y z
N MET A 1 -13.79 34.61 25.10
CA MET A 1 -14.49 33.31 25.28
C MET A 1 -15.00 32.84 23.94
N GLN A 2 -14.43 31.81 23.36
CA GLN A 2 -15.00 31.18 22.15
C GLN A 2 -16.29 30.47 22.55
N THR A 3 -17.35 30.72 21.80
CA THR A 3 -18.64 30.08 22.05
C THR A 3 -18.56 28.57 21.76
N THR A 4 -19.40 27.80 22.44
CA THR A 4 -19.48 26.33 22.28
C THR A 4 -19.74 25.91 20.81
N ALA A 5 -20.42 26.77 20.04
CA ALA A 5 -20.64 26.59 18.60
C ALA A 5 -19.34 26.72 17.80
N GLN A 6 -18.50 27.72 18.07
CA GLN A 6 -17.19 27.87 17.42
C GLN A 6 -16.24 26.72 17.74
N LYS A 7 -16.27 26.19 18.98
CA LYS A 7 -15.51 24.98 19.33
C LYS A 7 -16.00 23.75 18.57
N ARG A 8 -17.31 23.60 18.36
CA ARG A 8 -17.87 22.50 17.57
C ARG A 8 -17.52 22.64 16.09
N GLU A 9 -17.62 23.82 15.49
CA GLU A 9 -17.22 24.04 14.09
C GLU A 9 -15.73 23.84 13.86
N LEU A 10 -14.87 24.21 14.82
CA LEU A 10 -13.43 23.97 14.76
C LEU A 10 -13.11 22.48 14.92
N ALA A 11 -13.81 21.76 15.81
CA ALA A 11 -13.68 20.32 15.97
C ALA A 11 -14.16 19.58 14.71
N GLU A 12 -15.30 19.96 14.15
CA GLU A 12 -15.86 19.39 12.93
C GLU A 12 -15.01 19.71 11.68
N LYS A 13 -14.31 20.85 11.68
CA LYS A 13 -13.33 21.21 10.65
C LYS A 13 -12.01 20.44 10.81
N GLN A 14 -11.61 20.05 12.04
CA GLN A 14 -10.44 19.21 12.30
C GLN A 14 -10.67 17.74 11.92
N GLU A 15 -11.90 17.25 11.89
CA GLU A 15 -12.23 15.88 11.46
C GLU A 15 -12.18 15.68 9.92
N LYS A 16 -11.90 16.71 9.14
CA LYS A 16 -11.99 16.67 7.67
C LYS A 16 -10.72 16.24 6.94
N GLY A 17 -9.73 15.61 7.58
CA GLY A 17 -8.53 15.12 6.91
C GLY A 17 -7.56 14.39 7.85
N LEU A 18 -6.54 13.76 7.26
CA LEU A 18 -5.44 13.18 8.02
C LEU A 18 -4.70 14.27 8.80
N SER A 19 -4.42 14.02 10.08
CA SER A 19 -3.61 14.93 10.89
C SER A 19 -2.17 15.02 10.35
N VAL A 20 -1.45 16.08 10.68
CA VAL A 20 -0.02 16.23 10.32
C VAL A 20 0.79 15.03 10.81
N LYS A 21 0.52 14.54 12.03
CA LYS A 21 1.16 13.31 12.57
C LYS A 21 0.89 12.11 11.66
N SER A 22 -0.35 11.94 11.21
CA SER A 22 -0.71 10.85 10.32
C SER A 22 -0.03 10.95 8.95
N ILE A 23 0.08 12.15 8.39
CA ILE A 23 0.78 12.39 7.13
C ILE A 23 2.27 12.04 7.26
N LEU A 24 2.91 12.42 8.36
CA LEU A 24 4.30 12.07 8.64
C LEU A 24 4.49 10.55 8.76
N ILE A 25 3.59 9.84 9.42
CA ILE A 25 3.62 8.37 9.52
C ILE A 25 3.53 7.74 8.12
N VAL A 26 2.60 8.21 7.28
CA VAL A 26 2.46 7.74 5.89
C VAL A 26 3.76 7.97 5.11
N ALA A 27 4.32 9.18 5.18
CA ALA A 27 5.55 9.54 4.47
C ALA A 27 6.73 8.66 4.88
N VAL A 28 6.92 8.45 6.19
CA VAL A 28 8.01 7.60 6.72
C VAL A 28 7.83 6.14 6.28
N LEU A 29 6.62 5.60 6.34
CA LEU A 29 6.35 4.23 5.91
C LEU A 29 6.56 4.04 4.41
N ILE A 30 6.11 4.98 3.57
CA ILE A 30 6.34 4.91 2.11
C ILE A 30 7.85 5.01 1.81
N ALA A 31 8.57 5.89 2.47
CA ALA A 31 10.02 6.01 2.33
C ALA A 31 10.74 4.71 2.71
N ALA A 32 10.35 4.09 3.83
CA ALA A 32 10.86 2.77 4.23
C ALA A 32 10.55 1.71 3.18
N GLY A 33 9.34 1.71 2.62
CA GLY A 33 8.94 0.83 1.52
C GLY A 33 9.78 1.02 0.26
N ALA A 34 10.09 2.27 -0.09
CA ALA A 34 10.96 2.59 -1.23
C ALA A 34 12.38 2.04 -1.03
N VAL A 35 12.96 2.23 0.15
CA VAL A 35 14.26 1.66 0.51
C VAL A 35 14.24 0.12 0.43
N LEU A 36 13.23 -0.51 1.03
CA LEU A 36 13.07 -1.98 0.97
C LEU A 36 12.91 -2.48 -0.47
N LYS A 37 12.22 -1.74 -1.34
CA LYS A 37 12.08 -2.09 -2.75
C LYS A 37 13.43 -2.04 -3.48
N ILE A 38 14.27 -1.06 -3.21
CA ILE A 38 15.63 -0.98 -3.79
C ILE A 38 16.45 -2.19 -3.35
N PHE A 39 16.46 -2.50 -2.06
CA PHE A 39 17.17 -3.69 -1.53
C PHE A 39 16.63 -4.98 -2.11
N SER A 40 15.33 -5.16 -2.20
CA SER A 40 14.73 -6.36 -2.76
C SER A 40 15.10 -6.55 -4.23
N ASN A 41 15.11 -5.48 -5.03
CA ASN A 41 15.57 -5.56 -6.42
C ASN A 41 17.03 -5.99 -6.56
N THR A 42 17.87 -5.59 -5.63
CA THR A 42 19.29 -6.01 -5.59
C THR A 42 19.42 -7.47 -5.19
N ILE A 43 18.74 -7.90 -4.12
CA ILE A 43 18.79 -9.29 -3.62
C ILE A 43 18.20 -10.27 -4.63
N PHE A 44 17.06 -9.91 -5.24
CA PHE A 44 16.36 -10.76 -6.22
C PHE A 44 16.76 -10.47 -7.68
N SER A 45 17.93 -9.83 -7.92
CA SER A 45 18.36 -9.42 -9.26
C SER A 45 18.45 -10.58 -10.27
N PHE A 46 18.76 -11.79 -9.78
CA PHE A 46 18.90 -13.03 -10.57
C PHE A 46 17.57 -13.78 -10.78
N THR A 47 16.46 -13.27 -10.27
CA THR A 47 15.14 -13.89 -10.41
C THR A 47 14.14 -12.93 -11.06
N PRO A 48 13.06 -13.43 -11.67
CA PRO A 48 11.96 -12.58 -12.10
C PRO A 48 11.17 -11.97 -10.93
N LEU A 49 11.31 -12.54 -9.72
CA LEU A 49 10.63 -12.06 -8.52
C LEU A 49 11.28 -10.76 -8.01
N LYS A 50 10.59 -9.65 -8.18
CA LYS A 50 11.00 -8.32 -7.69
C LYS A 50 9.90 -7.73 -6.83
N PRO A 51 9.82 -8.10 -5.53
CA PRO A 51 8.72 -7.71 -4.68
C PRO A 51 8.61 -6.19 -4.54
N ASN A 52 7.40 -5.66 -4.73
CA ASN A 52 7.12 -4.26 -4.48
C ASN A 52 6.71 -4.06 -3.02
N MET A 53 7.69 -3.81 -2.15
CA MET A 53 7.47 -3.66 -0.70
C MET A 53 6.84 -2.32 -0.31
N VAL A 54 6.73 -1.36 -1.22
CA VAL A 54 5.96 -0.13 -1.00
C VAL A 54 4.50 -0.46 -0.69
N ILE A 55 3.97 -1.54 -1.29
CA ILE A 55 2.60 -2.03 -1.04
C ILE A 55 2.43 -2.40 0.44
N ALA A 56 3.33 -3.18 1.01
CA ALA A 56 3.26 -3.55 2.42
C ALA A 56 3.21 -2.32 3.34
N MET A 57 3.99 -1.29 3.03
CA MET A 57 4.10 -0.10 3.85
C MET A 57 2.87 0.80 3.76
N TYR A 58 2.30 1.05 2.57
CA TYR A 58 1.06 1.81 2.53
C TYR A 58 -0.14 1.00 3.05
N CYS A 59 -0.16 -0.33 2.90
CA CYS A 59 -1.15 -1.18 3.56
C CYS A 59 -1.10 -1.02 5.07
N LEU A 60 0.09 -1.06 5.68
CA LEU A 60 0.30 -0.81 7.11
C LEU A 60 -0.21 0.58 7.52
N ALA A 61 0.16 1.63 6.76
CA ALA A 61 -0.28 2.99 7.03
C ALA A 61 -1.82 3.09 7.03
N ILE A 62 -2.47 2.54 5.99
CA ILE A 62 -3.93 2.58 5.83
C ILE A 62 -4.64 1.76 6.92
N MET A 63 -4.11 0.59 7.27
CA MET A 63 -4.68 -0.25 8.34
C MET A 63 -4.54 0.36 9.73
N LEU A 64 -3.45 1.10 10.00
CA LEU A 64 -3.21 1.79 11.27
C LEU A 64 -4.04 3.07 11.40
N LEU A 65 -4.08 3.88 10.36
CA LEU A 65 -4.67 5.22 10.40
C LEU A 65 -6.15 5.24 10.00
N ARG A 66 -6.64 4.20 9.29
CA ARG A 66 -8.01 4.08 8.79
C ARG A 66 -8.53 5.33 8.07
N PRO A 67 -7.81 5.82 7.06
CA PRO A 67 -8.18 7.02 6.34
C PRO A 67 -9.50 6.85 5.58
N ARG A 68 -10.04 7.96 5.08
CA ARG A 68 -11.15 7.91 4.11
C ARG A 68 -10.65 7.36 2.77
N VAL A 69 -11.57 6.87 1.93
CA VAL A 69 -11.22 6.28 0.62
C VAL A 69 -10.45 7.27 -0.25
N VAL A 70 -10.85 8.54 -0.24
CA VAL A 70 -10.15 9.59 -1.01
C VAL A 70 -8.72 9.80 -0.52
N GLU A 71 -8.50 9.78 0.78
CA GLU A 71 -7.16 9.90 1.38
C GLU A 71 -6.30 8.68 1.06
N ALA A 72 -6.89 7.48 1.10
CA ALA A 72 -6.22 6.25 0.69
C ALA A 72 -5.85 6.28 -0.80
N ALA A 73 -6.73 6.80 -1.66
CA ALA A 73 -6.45 6.99 -3.08
C ALA A 73 -5.27 7.95 -3.30
N VAL A 74 -5.20 9.05 -2.54
CA VAL A 74 -4.05 9.98 -2.57
C VAL A 74 -2.76 9.30 -2.12
N ILE A 75 -2.82 8.49 -1.05
CA ILE A 75 -1.67 7.68 -0.58
C ILE A 75 -1.20 6.74 -1.69
N GLY A 76 -2.11 6.03 -2.35
CA GLY A 76 -1.80 5.15 -3.48
C GLY A 76 -1.20 5.90 -4.66
N LEU A 77 -1.76 7.05 -5.02
CA LEU A 77 -1.26 7.89 -6.10
C LEU A 77 0.19 8.35 -5.83
N ILE A 78 0.47 8.86 -4.63
CA ILE A 78 1.82 9.28 -4.23
C ILE A 78 2.77 8.08 -4.25
N SER A 79 2.34 6.92 -3.72
CA SER A 79 3.13 5.68 -3.76
C SER A 79 3.45 5.26 -5.20
N GLY A 80 2.49 5.36 -6.11
CA GLY A 80 2.66 5.06 -7.53
C GLY A 80 3.66 6.00 -8.21
N ILE A 81 3.58 7.30 -7.92
CA ILE A 81 4.54 8.30 -8.42
C ILE A 81 5.96 7.99 -7.91
N ILE A 82 6.12 7.70 -6.62
CA ILE A 82 7.42 7.31 -6.05
C ILE A 82 7.93 6.04 -6.73
N CYS A 83 7.07 5.05 -6.94
CA CYS A 83 7.44 3.81 -7.61
C CYS A 83 7.94 4.00 -9.04
N MET A 84 7.55 5.08 -9.74
CA MET A 84 8.07 5.39 -11.09
C MET A 84 9.58 5.69 -11.11
N PHE A 85 10.13 6.18 -10.00
CA PHE A 85 11.55 6.53 -9.88
C PHE A 85 12.38 5.38 -9.30
N LEU A 86 11.75 4.25 -8.94
CA LEU A 86 12.43 3.11 -8.34
C LEU A 86 12.76 2.04 -9.37
N PRO A 87 13.79 1.18 -9.13
CA PRO A 87 14.15 0.10 -10.03
C PRO A 87 12.97 -0.83 -10.34
N GLY A 88 12.88 -1.27 -11.59
CA GLY A 88 11.79 -2.12 -12.09
C GLY A 88 10.47 -1.37 -12.31
N ALA A 89 10.52 -0.05 -12.38
CA ALA A 89 9.35 0.76 -12.67
C ALA A 89 8.90 0.61 -14.12
N THR A 90 7.58 0.52 -14.30
CA THR A 90 6.93 0.81 -15.57
C THR A 90 6.07 2.03 -15.34
N PRO A 91 6.44 3.18 -15.94
CA PRO A 91 5.65 4.41 -15.84
C PRO A 91 4.18 4.14 -16.13
N TYR A 92 3.27 4.90 -15.54
CA TYR A 92 1.82 4.77 -15.65
C TYR A 92 1.23 3.49 -15.04
N ALA A 93 1.80 2.30 -15.28
CA ALA A 93 1.32 1.06 -14.69
C ALA A 93 1.40 1.08 -13.16
N ASN A 94 2.50 1.60 -12.60
CA ASN A 94 2.67 1.76 -11.15
C ASN A 94 1.63 2.73 -10.55
N ILE A 95 1.33 3.85 -11.24
CA ILE A 95 0.37 4.84 -10.72
C ILE A 95 -1.00 4.20 -10.53
N VAL A 96 -1.48 3.52 -11.56
CA VAL A 96 -2.82 2.91 -11.54
C VAL A 96 -2.87 1.74 -10.55
N SER A 97 -1.86 0.88 -10.56
CA SER A 97 -1.84 -0.30 -9.69
C SER A 97 -1.74 0.05 -8.21
N GLU A 98 -0.91 1.03 -7.83
CA GLU A 98 -0.77 1.43 -6.44
C GLU A 98 -2.01 2.18 -5.93
N LEU A 99 -2.65 2.98 -6.79
CA LEU A 99 -3.93 3.62 -6.49
C LEU A 99 -5.01 2.57 -6.20
N VAL A 100 -5.15 1.56 -7.06
CA VAL A 100 -6.10 0.47 -6.86
C VAL A 100 -5.80 -0.32 -5.59
N GLY A 101 -4.53 -0.69 -5.36
CA GLY A 101 -4.11 -1.40 -4.16
C GLY A 101 -4.44 -0.65 -2.88
N ALA A 102 -4.20 0.66 -2.84
CA ALA A 102 -4.49 1.51 -1.68
C ALA A 102 -6.01 1.67 -1.43
N VAL A 103 -6.81 1.77 -2.47
CA VAL A 103 -8.27 1.80 -2.34
C VAL A 103 -8.78 0.45 -1.83
N VAL A 104 -8.31 -0.65 -2.40
CA VAL A 104 -8.71 -2.01 -1.99
C VAL A 104 -8.39 -2.26 -0.52
N ILE A 105 -7.17 -1.98 -0.05
CA ILE A 105 -6.82 -2.18 1.36
C ILE A 105 -7.68 -1.28 2.28
N CYS A 106 -8.01 -0.06 1.87
CA CYS A 106 -8.88 0.83 2.64
C CYS A 106 -10.30 0.26 2.77
N LEU A 107 -10.83 -0.36 1.72
CA LEU A 107 -12.15 -1.01 1.75
C LEU A 107 -12.11 -2.27 2.62
N LEU A 108 -11.10 -3.13 2.46
CA LEU A 108 -10.92 -4.34 3.28
C LEU A 108 -10.74 -4.01 4.76
N ALA A 109 -10.01 -2.94 5.10
CA ALA A 109 -9.83 -2.48 6.47
C ALA A 109 -11.16 -2.13 7.18
N LYS A 110 -12.18 -1.71 6.42
CA LYS A 110 -13.52 -1.36 6.94
C LYS A 110 -14.41 -2.56 7.18
N LEU A 111 -14.07 -3.73 6.63
CA LEU A 111 -14.86 -4.94 6.83
C LEU A 111 -14.84 -5.37 8.31
N PRO A 112 -16.01 -5.74 8.90
CA PRO A 112 -16.16 -5.95 10.34
C PRO A 112 -15.68 -7.32 10.85
N TYR A 113 -14.81 -8.02 10.11
CA TYR A 113 -14.24 -9.26 10.59
C TYR A 113 -12.95 -9.05 11.38
N ARG A 114 -12.76 -9.85 12.43
CA ARG A 114 -11.58 -9.81 13.29
C ARG A 114 -10.99 -11.21 13.38
N LEU A 115 -9.71 -11.32 13.02
CA LEU A 115 -8.92 -12.54 13.14
C LEU A 115 -7.67 -12.19 13.95
N GLU A 116 -7.84 -12.15 15.28
CA GLU A 116 -6.75 -11.85 16.21
C GLU A 116 -6.48 -13.07 17.10
N VAL A 117 -5.24 -13.54 17.11
CA VAL A 117 -4.77 -14.64 17.98
C VAL A 117 -3.54 -14.17 18.70
N LYS A 118 -3.56 -14.20 20.03
CA LYS A 118 -2.42 -13.80 20.91
C LYS A 118 -1.80 -12.45 20.56
N GLY A 119 -2.62 -11.45 20.20
CA GLY A 119 -2.16 -10.09 19.88
C GLY A 119 -1.65 -9.93 18.45
N LEU A 120 -1.66 -10.97 17.64
CA LEU A 120 -1.32 -10.95 16.21
C LEU A 120 -2.60 -10.84 15.39
N SER A 121 -2.62 -9.91 14.43
CA SER A 121 -3.78 -9.67 13.57
C SER A 121 -3.61 -10.36 12.22
N PHE A 122 -4.18 -11.55 12.06
CA PHE A 122 -4.22 -12.26 10.78
C PHE A 122 -5.03 -11.51 9.72
N LYS A 123 -5.98 -10.67 10.15
CA LYS A 123 -6.69 -9.77 9.24
C LYS A 123 -5.73 -8.93 8.41
N VAL A 124 -4.69 -8.37 9.04
CA VAL A 124 -3.70 -7.53 8.34
C VAL A 124 -2.98 -8.30 7.25
N ALA A 125 -2.60 -9.56 7.54
CA ALA A 125 -1.95 -10.43 6.56
C ALA A 125 -2.86 -10.71 5.35
N ILE A 126 -4.11 -11.10 5.61
CA ILE A 126 -5.09 -11.45 4.56
C ILE A 126 -5.42 -10.21 3.72
N ASP A 127 -5.72 -9.09 4.36
CA ASP A 127 -6.08 -7.85 3.67
C ASP A 127 -4.92 -7.35 2.80
N THR A 128 -3.67 -7.40 3.31
CA THR A 128 -2.46 -7.02 2.55
C THR A 128 -2.23 -7.98 1.39
N PHE A 129 -2.44 -9.27 1.59
CA PHE A 129 -2.33 -10.26 0.52
C PHE A 129 -3.31 -9.94 -0.62
N LEU A 130 -4.59 -9.77 -0.30
CA LEU A 130 -5.62 -9.46 -1.29
C LEU A 130 -5.37 -8.12 -2.00
N ALA A 131 -4.99 -7.08 -1.26
CA ALA A 131 -4.66 -5.79 -1.85
C ALA A 131 -3.44 -5.89 -2.79
N THR A 132 -2.42 -6.69 -2.43
CA THR A 132 -1.25 -6.92 -3.29
C THR A 132 -1.63 -7.70 -4.54
N LEU A 133 -2.52 -8.69 -4.45
CA LEU A 133 -3.03 -9.39 -5.64
C LEU A 133 -3.76 -8.42 -6.57
N CYS A 134 -4.68 -7.61 -6.04
CA CYS A 134 -5.42 -6.63 -6.84
C CYS A 134 -4.48 -5.61 -7.52
N SER A 135 -3.51 -5.08 -6.78
CA SER A 135 -2.48 -4.18 -7.33
C SER A 135 -1.66 -4.87 -8.41
N GLY A 136 -1.18 -6.08 -8.17
CA GLY A 136 -0.36 -6.84 -9.11
C GLY A 136 -1.09 -7.18 -10.42
N TYR A 137 -2.33 -7.65 -10.35
CA TYR A 137 -3.11 -7.90 -11.56
C TYR A 137 -3.50 -6.61 -12.30
N THR A 138 -3.76 -5.52 -11.57
CA THR A 138 -3.97 -4.20 -12.21
C THR A 138 -2.71 -3.75 -12.94
N PHE A 139 -1.53 -3.95 -12.35
CA PHE A 139 -0.26 -3.66 -13.00
C PHE A 139 -0.09 -4.50 -14.28
N PHE A 140 -0.40 -5.80 -14.24
CA PHE A 140 -0.35 -6.67 -15.41
C PHE A 140 -1.30 -6.21 -16.52
N LEU A 141 -2.53 -5.86 -16.18
CA LEU A 141 -3.50 -5.33 -17.15
C LEU A 141 -2.99 -4.04 -17.79
N MET A 142 -2.44 -3.14 -17.00
CA MET A 142 -1.87 -1.88 -17.51
C MET A 142 -0.67 -2.13 -18.43
N LEU A 143 0.19 -3.11 -18.11
CA LEU A 143 1.27 -3.52 -19.02
C LEU A 143 0.72 -3.98 -20.38
N LYS A 144 -0.33 -4.80 -20.38
CA LYS A 144 -0.97 -5.25 -21.64
C LYS A 144 -1.54 -4.09 -22.44
N VAL A 145 -2.20 -3.14 -21.76
CA VAL A 145 -2.72 -1.94 -22.43
C VAL A 145 -1.58 -1.10 -23.03
N LEU A 146 -0.49 -0.88 -22.30
CA LEU A 146 0.65 -0.11 -22.78
C LEU A 146 1.34 -0.77 -23.98
N ILE A 147 1.48 -2.10 -23.98
CA ILE A 147 1.98 -2.85 -25.15
C ILE A 147 1.06 -2.68 -26.36
N LEU A 148 -0.26 -2.76 -26.16
CA LEU A 148 -1.24 -2.56 -27.24
C LEU A 148 -1.24 -1.14 -27.81
N THR A 149 -0.82 -0.14 -27.03
CA THR A 149 -0.65 1.25 -27.50
C THR A 149 0.70 1.50 -28.19
N GLY A 150 1.51 0.46 -28.40
CA GLY A 150 2.75 0.53 -29.15
C GLY A 150 4.00 0.81 -28.29
N MET A 151 3.90 0.72 -26.95
CA MET A 151 5.10 0.80 -26.11
C MET A 151 5.93 -0.48 -26.22
N GLU A 152 7.21 -0.35 -26.50
CA GLU A 152 8.16 -1.47 -26.50
C GLU A 152 8.48 -1.89 -25.06
N LEU A 153 7.64 -2.77 -24.51
CA LEU A 153 7.82 -3.38 -23.19
C LEU A 153 7.99 -4.89 -23.35
N SER A 154 8.93 -5.47 -22.62
CA SER A 154 9.05 -6.94 -22.57
C SER A 154 7.83 -7.53 -21.86
N GLY A 155 7.01 -8.26 -22.60
CA GLY A 155 5.89 -9.00 -22.05
C GLY A 155 6.37 -10.25 -21.33
N MET A 156 5.89 -10.44 -20.11
CA MET A 156 6.07 -11.71 -19.38
C MET A 156 4.86 -12.60 -19.61
N ALA A 157 5.04 -13.92 -19.68
CA ALA A 157 3.95 -14.88 -19.76
C ALA A 157 3.08 -14.80 -18.49
N ILE A 158 1.77 -15.03 -18.62
CA ILE A 158 0.81 -14.82 -17.54
C ILE A 158 1.04 -15.75 -16.35
N ASP A 159 1.47 -16.98 -16.59
CA ASP A 159 1.80 -17.97 -15.56
C ASP A 159 2.99 -17.53 -14.70
N VAL A 160 4.08 -17.08 -15.33
CA VAL A 160 5.25 -16.55 -14.65
C VAL A 160 4.88 -15.28 -13.89
N PHE A 161 4.11 -14.37 -14.51
CA PHE A 161 3.69 -13.13 -13.87
C PHE A 161 2.77 -13.40 -12.65
N THR A 162 1.86 -14.36 -12.76
CA THR A 162 1.00 -14.79 -11.66
C THR A 162 1.84 -15.33 -10.50
N ALA A 163 2.83 -16.17 -10.76
CA ALA A 163 3.74 -16.67 -9.70
C ALA A 163 4.48 -15.52 -9.00
N VAL A 164 4.93 -14.51 -9.74
CA VAL A 164 5.56 -13.30 -9.19
C VAL A 164 4.60 -12.50 -8.32
N ILE A 165 3.34 -12.32 -8.76
CA ILE A 165 2.31 -11.61 -7.97
C ILE A 165 2.04 -12.34 -6.65
N PHE A 166 1.82 -13.66 -6.68
CA PHE A 166 1.57 -14.45 -5.47
C PHE A 166 2.77 -14.45 -4.52
N GLY A 167 3.99 -14.59 -5.05
CA GLY A 167 5.20 -14.48 -4.25
C GLY A 167 5.35 -13.11 -3.58
N THR A 168 5.09 -12.04 -4.33
CA THR A 168 5.09 -10.67 -3.81
C THR A 168 4.01 -10.48 -2.74
N ALA A 169 2.80 -10.99 -2.97
CA ALA A 169 1.69 -10.90 -2.03
C ALA A 169 2.02 -11.63 -0.72
N ALA A 170 2.63 -12.81 -0.80
CA ALA A 170 3.07 -13.56 0.39
C ALA A 170 4.13 -12.78 1.19
N ILE A 171 5.15 -12.23 0.54
CA ILE A 171 6.19 -11.44 1.18
C ILE A 171 5.60 -10.20 1.85
N ASN A 172 4.79 -9.42 1.14
CA ASN A 172 4.14 -8.22 1.68
C ASN A 172 3.23 -8.53 2.86
N SER A 173 2.49 -9.65 2.78
CA SER A 173 1.60 -10.14 3.84
C SER A 173 2.38 -10.47 5.12
N VAL A 174 3.50 -11.17 5.00
CA VAL A 174 4.38 -11.50 6.14
C VAL A 174 4.98 -10.24 6.76
N ILE A 175 5.47 -9.31 5.94
CA ILE A 175 6.02 -8.04 6.42
C ILE A 175 4.95 -7.25 7.18
N ALA A 176 3.74 -7.12 6.61
CA ALA A 176 2.66 -6.40 7.24
C ALA A 176 2.22 -7.08 8.56
N PHE A 177 2.14 -8.40 8.57
CA PHE A 177 1.78 -9.19 9.76
C PHE A 177 2.76 -8.98 10.92
N LEU A 178 4.07 -8.99 10.63
CA LEU A 178 5.11 -8.85 11.65
C LEU A 178 5.24 -7.40 12.16
N LEU A 179 5.13 -6.42 11.27
CA LEU A 179 5.33 -5.02 11.62
C LEU A 179 4.09 -4.38 12.25
N TYR A 180 2.87 -4.82 11.90
CA TYR A 180 1.63 -4.21 12.39
C TYR A 180 1.53 -4.10 13.91
N PRO A 181 1.74 -5.17 14.72
CA PRO A 181 1.62 -5.08 16.17
C PRO A 181 2.67 -4.13 16.79
N VAL A 182 3.87 -4.10 16.23
CA VAL A 182 4.95 -3.21 16.67
C VAL A 182 4.59 -1.76 16.39
N LEU A 183 4.21 -1.45 15.15
CA LEU A 183 3.83 -0.10 14.74
C LEU A 183 2.58 0.39 15.45
N LYS A 184 1.57 -0.48 15.62
CA LYS A 184 0.36 -0.15 16.39
C LYS A 184 0.71 0.26 17.82
N LYS A 185 1.64 -0.45 18.46
CA LYS A 185 2.06 -0.17 19.83
C LYS A 185 2.86 1.14 19.96
N VAL A 186 3.62 1.51 18.93
CA VAL A 186 4.50 2.71 18.95
C VAL A 186 3.75 3.95 18.44
N LEU A 187 2.98 3.83 17.38
CA LEU A 187 2.42 4.98 16.65
C LEU A 187 1.00 5.34 17.09
N VAL A 188 0.24 4.38 17.62
CA VAL A 188 -1.16 4.55 18.04
C VAL A 188 -1.29 4.59 19.56
N ARG A 189 -0.17 4.56 20.32
CA ARG A 189 -0.19 4.87 21.74
C ARG A 189 -0.52 6.36 21.93
N GLU A 190 -1.72 6.63 22.38
CA GLU A 190 -2.06 7.82 23.15
C GLU A 190 -1.61 7.67 24.58
#